data_5292b9d0896bdc6aafcc4fc80086426c
#
_entry.id   5292b9d0896bdc6aafcc4fc80086426c
#
_cell.length_a   1.000
_cell.length_b   1.000
_cell.length_c   1.000
_cell.angle_alpha   90.00
_cell.angle_beta   90.00
_cell.angle_gamma   90.00
#
_symmetry.space_group_name_H-M   'P 1'
#
loop_
_entity.id
_entity.type
_entity.pdbx_description
1 polymer ?
#
loop_
_entity_poly.entity_id
_entity_poly.type
_entity_poly.pdbx_seq_one_letter_code
_entity_poly.pdbx_strand_id
1 'polypeptide(L)'
;MTTTARAFDREQKRFFQACAEYLPGRGARKAFEAYARAAIEDYCGNCPGCTFAQAAEQIGGKPYEAVQDFLESQPPEIVTAWQAQAVRRKKCIFAAMAAVILLLAGIVVFYFKTNGVMIVNTKTTITDFTGSDLSCEEITELMLSRAQEEGQQNG
;
A
#
# COMPACT_ATOMS: atom_id res chain seq x y z
N MET A 1 -23.80 -30.04 -4.41
CA MET A 1 -22.64 -29.87 -3.50
C MET A 1 -23.17 -29.79 -2.10
N THR A 2 -22.83 -30.74 -1.24
CA THR A 2 -23.30 -30.85 0.14
C THR A 2 -22.69 -29.72 1.00
N THR A 3 -23.38 -29.30 2.04
CA THR A 3 -22.97 -28.23 2.96
C THR A 3 -21.58 -28.51 3.58
N THR A 4 -21.26 -29.79 3.79
CA THR A 4 -19.98 -30.27 4.33
C THR A 4 -18.79 -30.00 3.40
N ALA A 5 -18.95 -30.20 2.08
CA ALA A 5 -17.89 -29.92 1.11
C ALA A 5 -17.54 -28.42 1.05
N ARG A 6 -18.54 -27.54 1.14
CA ARG A 6 -18.32 -26.09 1.18
C ARG A 6 -17.62 -25.62 2.46
N ALA A 7 -17.87 -26.29 3.58
CA ALA A 7 -17.20 -25.98 4.84
C ALA A 7 -15.72 -26.38 4.75
N PHE A 8 -15.42 -27.58 4.25
CA PHE A 8 -14.07 -28.08 4.04
C PHE A 8 -13.25 -27.14 3.13
N ASP A 9 -13.78 -26.77 1.97
CA ASP A 9 -13.12 -25.86 1.03
C ASP A 9 -12.81 -24.50 1.66
N ARG A 10 -13.72 -23.99 2.50
CA ARG A 10 -13.53 -22.72 3.19
C ARG A 10 -12.42 -22.78 4.23
N GLU A 11 -12.37 -23.85 5.02
CA GLU A 11 -11.32 -24.08 6.03
C GLU A 11 -9.97 -24.29 5.36
N GLN A 12 -9.90 -25.08 4.31
CA GLN A 12 -8.70 -25.29 3.51
C GLN A 12 -8.15 -23.97 2.95
N LYS A 13 -9.03 -23.13 2.39
CA LYS A 13 -8.62 -21.82 1.88
C LYS A 13 -8.06 -20.90 2.96
N ARG A 14 -8.69 -20.89 4.14
CA ARG A 14 -8.21 -20.10 5.28
C ARG A 14 -6.84 -20.59 5.76
N PHE A 15 -6.66 -21.90 5.83
CA PHE A 15 -5.40 -22.51 6.21
C PHE A 15 -4.28 -22.13 5.25
N PHE A 16 -4.49 -22.25 3.94
CA PHE A 16 -3.49 -21.85 2.95
C PHE A 16 -3.21 -20.34 2.95
N GLN A 17 -4.20 -19.51 3.25
CA GLN A 17 -3.97 -18.08 3.42
C GLN A 17 -3.07 -17.78 4.62
N ALA A 18 -3.30 -18.45 5.74
CA ALA A 18 -2.45 -18.31 6.92
C ALA A 18 -1.02 -18.83 6.67
N CYS A 19 -0.86 -19.99 6.01
CA CYS A 19 0.46 -20.51 5.63
C CYS A 19 1.22 -19.56 4.69
N ALA A 20 0.50 -18.85 3.82
CA ALA A 20 1.13 -17.93 2.87
C ALA A 20 1.87 -16.75 3.52
N GLU A 21 1.57 -16.43 4.79
CA GLU A 21 2.27 -15.37 5.54
C GLU A 21 3.69 -15.80 5.93
N TYR A 22 3.90 -17.08 6.16
CA TYR A 22 5.19 -17.64 6.58
C TYR A 22 6.09 -18.09 5.43
N LEU A 23 5.55 -18.21 4.20
CA LEU A 23 6.28 -18.72 3.05
C LEU A 23 7.06 -17.63 2.30
N PRO A 24 8.36 -17.86 1.99
CA PRO A 24 9.20 -16.91 1.29
C PRO A 24 8.84 -16.84 -0.21
N GLY A 25 7.89 -15.96 -0.55
CA GLY A 25 7.59 -15.64 -1.94
C GLY A 25 6.62 -16.61 -2.65
N ARG A 26 6.39 -16.33 -3.94
CA ARG A 26 5.35 -16.98 -4.72
C ARG A 26 5.71 -18.43 -5.13
N GLY A 27 7.01 -18.69 -5.33
CA GLY A 27 7.50 -20.02 -5.67
C GLY A 27 7.27 -21.01 -4.53
N ALA A 28 7.66 -20.64 -3.30
CA ALA A 28 7.44 -21.44 -2.11
C ALA A 28 5.96 -21.70 -1.85
N ARG A 29 5.11 -20.70 -2.04
CA ARG A 29 3.64 -20.85 -1.88
C ARG A 29 3.06 -21.89 -2.83
N LYS A 30 3.43 -21.83 -4.13
CA LYS A 30 2.95 -22.81 -5.10
C LYS A 30 3.43 -24.22 -4.78
N ALA A 31 4.68 -24.38 -4.39
CA ALA A 31 5.26 -25.67 -4.02
C ALA A 31 4.58 -26.23 -2.77
N PHE A 32 4.39 -25.42 -1.74
CA PHE A 32 3.67 -25.79 -0.52
C PHE A 32 2.21 -26.18 -0.80
N GLU A 33 1.48 -25.37 -1.59
CA GLU A 33 0.10 -25.67 -1.95
C GLU A 33 -0.02 -27.01 -2.68
N ALA A 34 0.90 -27.32 -3.59
CA ALA A 34 0.92 -28.58 -4.30
C ALA A 34 1.18 -29.77 -3.34
N TYR A 35 2.19 -29.62 -2.47
CA TYR A 35 2.52 -30.60 -1.45
C TYR A 35 1.34 -30.87 -0.50
N ALA A 36 0.80 -29.80 0.09
CA ALA A 36 -0.26 -29.91 1.07
C ALA A 36 -1.57 -30.44 0.47
N ARG A 37 -1.91 -30.05 -0.78
CA ARG A 37 -3.07 -30.61 -1.50
C ARG A 37 -2.93 -32.12 -1.72
N ALA A 38 -1.77 -32.56 -2.20
CA ALA A 38 -1.53 -33.99 -2.42
C ALA A 38 -1.67 -34.79 -1.11
N ALA A 39 -1.12 -34.30 -0.01
CA ALA A 39 -1.23 -34.96 1.30
C ALA A 39 -2.69 -35.01 1.83
N ILE A 40 -3.43 -33.91 1.66
CA ILE A 40 -4.86 -33.83 2.04
C ILE A 40 -5.70 -34.78 1.18
N GLU A 41 -5.47 -34.81 -0.14
CA GLU A 41 -6.19 -35.67 -1.07
C GLU A 41 -5.93 -37.15 -0.78
N ASP A 42 -4.68 -37.53 -0.50
CA ASP A 42 -4.31 -38.89 -0.12
C ASP A 42 -5.00 -39.30 1.19
N TYR A 43 -4.97 -38.45 2.21
CA TYR A 43 -5.65 -38.70 3.48
C TYR A 43 -7.17 -38.85 3.31
N CYS A 44 -7.80 -37.93 2.58
CA CYS A 44 -9.25 -37.99 2.36
C CYS A 44 -9.67 -39.18 1.48
N GLY A 45 -8.79 -39.63 0.60
CA GLY A 45 -9.00 -40.86 -0.19
C GLY A 45 -9.05 -42.10 0.69
N ASN A 46 -8.22 -42.14 1.74
CA ASN A 46 -8.16 -43.26 2.71
C ASN A 46 -9.21 -43.15 3.84
N CYS A 47 -9.69 -41.94 4.15
CA CYS A 47 -10.68 -41.67 5.21
C CYS A 47 -11.90 -40.92 4.67
N PRO A 48 -12.87 -41.58 4.03
CA PRO A 48 -14.07 -40.93 3.51
C PRO A 48 -14.88 -40.27 4.63
N GLY A 49 -15.14 -38.95 4.47
CA GLY A 49 -15.89 -38.15 5.44
C GLY A 49 -15.02 -37.45 6.50
N CYS A 50 -13.70 -37.43 6.33
CA CYS A 50 -12.80 -36.71 7.22
C CYS A 50 -13.12 -35.21 7.23
N THR A 51 -12.85 -34.57 8.37
CA THR A 51 -12.90 -33.10 8.49
C THR A 51 -11.58 -32.50 8.01
N PHE A 52 -11.61 -31.19 7.63
CA PHE A 52 -10.38 -30.51 7.25
C PHE A 52 -9.35 -30.47 8.39
N ALA A 53 -9.80 -30.34 9.65
CA ALA A 53 -8.92 -30.34 10.81
C ALA A 53 -8.11 -31.65 10.92
N GLN A 54 -8.75 -32.81 10.71
CA GLN A 54 -8.08 -34.12 10.71
C GLN A 54 -7.09 -34.24 9.54
N ALA A 55 -7.44 -33.74 8.36
CA ALA A 55 -6.54 -33.76 7.22
C ALA A 55 -5.35 -32.79 7.41
N ALA A 56 -5.56 -31.65 8.07
CA ALA A 56 -4.52 -30.68 8.36
C ALA A 56 -3.47 -31.21 9.36
N GLU A 57 -3.86 -32.08 10.29
CA GLU A 57 -2.93 -32.73 11.22
C GLU A 57 -1.86 -33.56 10.51
N GLN A 58 -2.14 -34.09 9.31
CA GLN A 58 -1.18 -34.84 8.50
C GLN A 58 -0.05 -33.96 7.93
N ILE A 59 -0.25 -32.65 7.89
CA ILE A 59 0.70 -31.67 7.34
C ILE A 59 1.21 -30.71 8.42
N GLY A 60 1.15 -31.10 9.71
CA GLY A 60 1.66 -30.32 10.83
C GLY A 60 0.60 -29.59 11.66
N GLY A 61 -0.69 -29.71 11.33
CA GLY A 61 -1.83 -29.20 12.13
C GLY A 61 -1.95 -27.68 12.13
N LYS A 62 -0.91 -26.96 12.55
CA LYS A 62 -0.91 -25.49 12.57
C LYS A 62 -0.18 -24.90 11.35
N PRO A 63 -0.65 -23.75 10.83
CA PRO A 63 -0.04 -23.12 9.64
C PRO A 63 1.47 -22.91 9.74
N TYR A 64 1.97 -22.48 10.88
CA TYR A 64 3.40 -22.25 11.10
C TYR A 64 4.19 -23.56 11.08
N GLU A 65 3.73 -24.59 11.81
CA GLU A 65 4.36 -25.89 11.91
C GLU A 65 4.40 -26.58 10.54
N ALA A 66 3.26 -26.58 9.83
CA ALA A 66 3.16 -27.12 8.48
C ALA A 66 4.15 -26.49 7.48
N VAL A 67 4.34 -25.18 7.57
CA VAL A 67 5.29 -24.47 6.70
C VAL A 67 6.73 -24.77 7.11
N GLN A 68 7.03 -24.85 8.40
CA GLN A 68 8.38 -25.16 8.88
C GLN A 68 8.80 -26.55 8.46
N ASP A 69 7.97 -27.57 8.70
CA ASP A 69 8.22 -28.95 8.29
C ASP A 69 8.42 -29.07 6.79
N PHE A 70 7.60 -28.36 6.01
CA PHE A 70 7.76 -28.30 4.55
C PHE A 70 9.09 -27.68 4.15
N LEU A 71 9.48 -26.54 4.73
CA LEU A 71 10.73 -25.87 4.38
C LEU A 71 11.96 -26.68 4.79
N GLU A 72 11.89 -27.38 5.93
CA GLU A 72 12.97 -28.28 6.38
C GLU A 72 13.11 -29.52 5.49
N SER A 73 12.00 -29.98 4.88
CA SER A 73 12.03 -31.09 3.93
C SER A 73 12.62 -30.71 2.56
N GLN A 74 12.77 -29.42 2.27
CA GLN A 74 13.29 -28.96 0.98
C GLN A 74 14.82 -28.82 0.99
N PRO A 75 15.48 -29.03 -0.15
CA PRO A 75 16.91 -28.74 -0.28
C PRO A 75 17.21 -27.27 0.05
N PRO A 76 18.26 -26.97 0.83
CA PRO A 76 18.58 -25.62 1.27
C PRO A 76 18.79 -24.64 0.11
N GLU A 77 19.26 -25.14 -1.05
CA GLU A 77 19.45 -24.35 -2.26
C GLU A 77 18.13 -23.81 -2.81
N ILE A 78 17.07 -24.60 -2.74
CA ILE A 78 15.72 -24.21 -3.20
C ILE A 78 15.15 -23.16 -2.27
N VAL A 79 15.28 -23.34 -0.97
CA VAL A 79 14.80 -22.39 0.04
C VAL A 79 15.51 -21.04 -0.09
N THR A 80 16.84 -21.04 -0.25
CA THR A 80 17.62 -19.82 -0.48
C THR A 80 17.24 -19.12 -1.79
N ALA A 81 16.99 -19.88 -2.86
CA ALA A 81 16.52 -19.31 -4.12
C ALA A 81 15.15 -18.63 -3.97
N TRP A 82 14.20 -19.21 -3.24
CA TRP A 82 12.89 -18.57 -2.96
C TRP A 82 13.05 -17.30 -2.13
N GLN A 83 13.92 -17.30 -1.13
CA GLN A 83 14.21 -16.11 -0.31
C GLN A 83 14.84 -15.00 -1.16
N ALA A 84 15.81 -15.32 -2.00
CA ALA A 84 16.46 -14.36 -2.90
C ALA A 84 15.46 -13.76 -3.90
N GLN A 85 14.56 -14.59 -4.44
CA GLN A 85 13.51 -14.13 -5.34
C GLN A 85 12.52 -13.18 -4.64
N ALA A 86 12.15 -13.47 -3.39
CA ALA A 86 11.28 -12.62 -2.60
C ALA A 86 11.90 -11.24 -2.34
N VAL A 87 13.19 -11.19 -1.99
CA VAL A 87 13.94 -9.95 -1.78
C VAL A 87 14.06 -9.15 -3.08
N ARG A 88 14.38 -9.79 -4.20
CA ARG A 88 14.46 -9.13 -5.51
C ARG A 88 13.13 -8.48 -5.87
N ARG A 89 12.02 -9.19 -5.66
CA ARG A 89 10.68 -8.66 -5.96
C ARG A 89 10.34 -7.43 -5.12
N LYS A 90 10.66 -7.44 -3.81
CA LYS A 90 10.48 -6.26 -2.95
C LYS A 90 11.28 -5.08 -3.48
N LYS A 91 12.56 -5.27 -3.83
CA LYS A 91 13.41 -4.21 -4.41
C LYS A 91 12.83 -3.64 -5.71
N CYS A 92 12.33 -4.50 -6.62
CA CYS A 92 11.69 -4.05 -7.86
C CYS A 92 10.42 -3.21 -7.60
N ILE A 93 9.59 -3.60 -6.63
CA ILE A 93 8.37 -2.85 -6.26
C ILE A 93 8.77 -1.47 -5.71
N PHE A 94 9.75 -1.39 -4.81
CA PHE A 94 10.23 -0.11 -4.29
C PHE A 94 10.83 0.77 -5.38
N ALA A 95 11.61 0.20 -6.31
CA ALA A 95 12.17 0.95 -7.44
C ALA A 95 11.05 1.49 -8.36
N ALA A 96 10.03 0.69 -8.65
CA ALA A 96 8.88 1.11 -9.45
C ALA A 96 8.09 2.23 -8.76
N MET A 97 7.85 2.13 -7.45
CA MET A 97 7.19 3.19 -6.68
C MET A 97 7.99 4.51 -6.70
N ALA A 98 9.32 4.41 -6.50
CA ALA A 98 10.18 5.59 -6.56
C ALA A 98 10.14 6.25 -7.95
N ALA A 99 10.16 5.47 -9.02
CA ALA A 99 10.04 5.98 -10.39
C ALA A 99 8.70 6.71 -10.63
N VAL A 100 7.59 6.16 -10.13
CA VAL A 100 6.26 6.81 -10.23
C VAL A 100 6.24 8.14 -9.46
N ILE A 101 6.79 8.18 -8.25
CA ILE A 101 6.88 9.41 -7.45
C ILE A 101 7.70 10.48 -8.17
N LEU A 102 8.86 10.12 -8.74
CA LEU A 102 9.69 11.05 -9.49
C LEU A 102 8.98 11.58 -10.74
N LEU A 103 8.23 10.72 -11.43
CA LEU A 103 7.46 11.11 -12.61
C LEU A 103 6.35 12.09 -12.23
N LEU A 104 5.61 11.84 -11.15
CA LEU A 104 4.59 12.74 -10.64
C LEU A 104 5.19 14.09 -10.21
N ALA A 105 6.32 14.08 -9.50
CA ALA A 105 7.03 15.29 -9.12
C ALA A 105 7.47 16.09 -10.35
N GLY A 106 7.97 15.41 -11.38
CA GLY A 106 8.34 16.03 -12.65
C GLY A 106 7.14 16.71 -13.36
N ILE A 107 5.99 16.04 -13.38
CA ILE A 107 4.75 16.59 -13.94
C ILE A 107 4.32 17.84 -13.18
N VAL A 108 4.37 17.81 -11.84
CA VAL A 108 4.01 18.95 -11.00
C VAL A 108 4.95 20.14 -11.27
N VAL A 109 6.26 19.92 -11.30
CA VAL A 109 7.24 20.97 -11.61
C VAL A 109 7.03 21.53 -13.03
N PHE A 110 6.78 20.66 -14.01
CA PHE A 110 6.50 21.06 -15.38
C PHE A 110 5.22 21.92 -15.45
N TYR A 111 4.16 21.50 -14.76
CA TYR A 111 2.91 22.25 -14.70
C TYR A 111 3.10 23.64 -14.10
N PHE A 112 3.84 23.78 -13.00
CA PHE A 112 4.15 25.08 -12.40
C PHE A 112 5.02 25.95 -13.29
N LYS A 113 5.94 25.36 -14.06
CA LYS A 113 6.81 26.09 -14.97
C LYS A 113 6.07 26.62 -16.22
N THR A 114 5.09 25.85 -16.73
CA THR A 114 4.35 26.22 -17.94
C THR A 114 3.16 27.11 -17.67
N ASN A 115 2.47 26.95 -16.53
CA ASN A 115 1.28 27.74 -16.21
C ASN A 115 1.54 28.94 -15.30
N GLY A 116 2.78 29.14 -14.86
CA GLY A 116 3.15 30.19 -13.93
C GLY A 116 2.46 30.07 -12.56
N VAL A 117 3.20 30.16 -11.47
CA VAL A 117 2.60 30.36 -10.16
C VAL A 117 2.33 31.86 -10.04
N MET A 118 1.09 32.28 -10.19
CA MET A 118 0.69 33.63 -9.79
C MET A 118 0.81 33.66 -8.25
N ILE A 119 2.00 34.01 -7.75
CA ILE A 119 2.15 34.32 -6.34
C ILE A 119 1.49 35.68 -6.17
N VAL A 120 0.21 35.69 -5.78
CA VAL A 120 -0.47 36.89 -5.31
C VAL A 120 0.19 37.27 -3.99
N ASN A 121 1.19 38.14 -4.10
CA ASN A 121 1.85 38.71 -2.94
C ASN A 121 0.93 39.81 -2.40
N THR A 122 -0.06 39.43 -1.59
CA THR A 122 -0.94 40.37 -0.92
C THR A 122 -0.13 41.06 0.16
N LYS A 123 0.50 42.16 -0.18
CA LYS A 123 1.05 43.08 0.83
C LYS A 123 -0.13 43.69 1.58
N THR A 124 -0.49 43.16 2.69
CA THR A 124 -1.44 43.78 3.60
C THR A 124 -0.71 44.93 4.30
N THR A 125 -0.88 46.14 3.82
CA THR A 125 -0.42 47.34 4.51
C THR A 125 -1.44 47.63 5.61
N ILE A 126 -1.12 47.32 6.84
CA ILE A 126 -1.92 47.72 8.00
C ILE A 126 -1.60 49.20 8.27
N THR A 127 -2.51 50.07 7.91
CA THR A 127 -2.43 51.51 8.22
C THR A 127 -3.18 51.72 9.54
N ASP A 128 -2.42 52.00 10.61
CA ASP A 128 -2.98 52.30 11.90
C ASP A 128 -3.31 53.80 11.97
N PHE A 129 -4.58 54.12 12.06
CA PHE A 129 -5.09 55.48 12.23
C PHE A 129 -5.39 55.85 13.70
N THR A 130 -4.94 54.99 14.63
CA THR A 130 -5.16 55.23 16.04
C THR A 130 -4.40 56.47 16.52
N GLY A 131 -5.11 57.55 16.75
CA GLY A 131 -4.52 58.88 17.17
C GLY A 131 -4.45 59.94 16.08
N SER A 132 -5.03 59.71 14.89
CA SER A 132 -5.26 60.78 13.89
C SER A 132 -6.56 61.52 14.22
N ASP A 133 -6.52 62.85 14.18
CA ASP A 133 -7.72 63.70 14.33
C ASP A 133 -8.59 63.77 13.06
N LEU A 134 -8.39 62.77 12.17
CA LEU A 134 -9.13 62.67 10.90
C LEU A 134 -10.53 62.09 11.11
N SER A 135 -11.53 62.67 10.49
CA SER A 135 -12.88 62.18 10.48
C SER A 135 -13.01 60.86 9.71
N CYS A 136 -14.03 60.03 10.00
CA CYS A 136 -14.27 58.79 9.24
C CYS A 136 -14.42 58.98 7.76
N GLU A 137 -14.89 60.13 7.31
CA GLU A 137 -15.07 60.46 5.88
C GLU A 137 -13.70 60.74 5.21
N GLU A 138 -12.83 61.48 5.86
CA GLU A 138 -11.47 61.79 5.37
C GLU A 138 -10.60 60.52 5.31
N ILE A 139 -10.74 59.61 6.26
CA ILE A 139 -10.04 58.30 6.25
C ILE A 139 -10.53 57.45 5.06
N THR A 140 -11.82 57.47 4.77
CA THR A 140 -12.40 56.71 3.64
C THR A 140 -11.94 57.24 2.28
N GLU A 141 -11.86 58.56 2.11
CA GLU A 141 -11.35 59.19 0.88
C GLU A 141 -9.85 58.91 0.69
N LEU A 142 -9.09 58.92 1.75
CA LEU A 142 -7.65 58.63 1.72
C LEU A 142 -7.34 57.15 1.41
N MET A 143 -8.19 56.24 1.87
CA MET A 143 -8.10 54.85 1.49
C MET A 143 -8.50 54.59 0.02
N LEU A 144 -9.52 55.27 -0.48
CA LEU A 144 -9.96 55.17 -1.87
C LEU A 144 -8.93 55.72 -2.83
N SER A 145 -8.30 56.87 -2.52
CA SER A 145 -7.26 57.48 -3.37
C SER A 145 -6.00 56.59 -3.44
N ARG A 146 -5.58 55.99 -2.32
CA ARG A 146 -4.46 55.03 -2.32
C ARG A 146 -4.74 53.74 -3.10
N ALA A 147 -5.94 53.22 -2.99
CA ALA A 147 -6.34 52.03 -3.75
C ALA A 147 -6.36 52.28 -5.28
N GLN A 148 -6.66 53.51 -5.70
CA GLN A 148 -6.58 53.92 -7.10
C GLN A 148 -5.14 54.06 -7.59
N GLU A 149 -4.23 54.59 -6.77
CA GLU A 149 -2.80 54.71 -7.13
C GLU A 149 -2.12 53.34 -7.25
N GLU A 150 -2.42 52.40 -6.34
CA GLU A 150 -1.89 51.02 -6.41
C GLU A 150 -2.45 50.25 -7.63
N GLY A 151 -3.67 50.51 -8.05
CA GLY A 151 -4.27 49.90 -9.22
C GLY A 151 -3.64 50.38 -10.56
N GLN A 152 -3.04 51.58 -10.59
CA GLN A 152 -2.36 52.11 -11.78
C GLN A 152 -0.89 51.69 -11.91
N GLN A 153 -0.23 51.26 -10.84
CA GLN A 153 1.17 50.80 -10.87
C GLN A 153 1.32 49.34 -11.29
N ASN A 154 0.24 48.55 -11.33
CA ASN A 154 0.26 47.11 -11.63
C ASN A 154 -0.43 46.76 -12.97
N GLY A 155 -0.66 47.74 -13.86
CA GLY A 155 -1.23 47.55 -15.19
C GLY A 155 -0.20 47.49 -16.30
#